data_d441deab6915233de61556ee74e4ab45
#
_entry.id   d441deab6915233de61556ee74e4ab45
#
_cell.length_a   1.000
_cell.length_b   1.000
_cell.length_c   1.000
_cell.angle_alpha   90.00
_cell.angle_beta   90.00
_cell.angle_gamma   90.00
#
_symmetry.space_group_name_H-M   'P 1'
#
loop_
_entity.id
_entity.type
_entity.pdbx_description
1 polymer ?
#
loop_
_entity_poly.entity_id
_entity_poly.type
_entity_poly.pdbx_seq_one_letter_code
_entity_poly.pdbx_strand_id
1 'polypeptide(L)'
;MPGRFCQLMCLTGQIATCLLLCCLAGCGDTPEASKTPETVKQAERTGVAEQPTQTAPPLIQVIQEKNTAISPTPSVSSTPAPDAAALARADAVLAFHNRAVQVLDTGWFSLPDILYRQINAYFETWQLLPRPRMQEARATARAALIPPAALFSQEDTAQLDKAVERMDKALGSILADYRAMSRYVADSRIRDDGARGRSLAASIRKDYAVFMAAREQWLEVVGAQARVAESLVLHGHPLHRQITGAAQIFTLFDRAARLLQQEDRPDRAALLGVRDELATGLALCGKPPFQGRPGQERLYRLFLAEARQFVALLEDGLREGFYDAVRAALNTAQRKSRLAYNAFAAAVAEGQDSR
;
A
#
# COMPACT_ATOMS: atom_id res chain seq x y z
N MET A 1 22.59 4.47 21.37
CA MET A 1 21.54 3.56 20.82
C MET A 1 21.03 4.08 19.47
N PRO A 2 21.88 4.30 18.46
CA PRO A 2 21.49 4.93 17.19
C PRO A 2 20.75 4.00 16.22
N GLY A 3 20.94 2.69 16.31
CA GLY A 3 20.36 1.75 15.33
C GLY A 3 18.83 1.57 15.34
N ARG A 4 18.14 2.00 16.40
CA ARG A 4 16.70 1.73 16.59
C ARG A 4 15.78 2.52 15.65
N PHE A 5 16.16 3.75 15.35
CA PHE A 5 15.32 4.66 14.58
C PHE A 5 15.39 4.40 13.08
N CYS A 6 16.53 3.95 12.57
CA CYS A 6 16.68 3.60 11.16
C CYS A 6 15.81 2.40 10.77
N GLN A 7 15.63 1.43 11.67
CA GLN A 7 14.71 0.30 11.48
C GLN A 7 13.24 0.72 11.48
N LEU A 8 12.86 1.70 12.30
CA LEU A 8 11.49 2.19 12.40
C LEU A 8 11.05 2.91 11.12
N MET A 9 11.94 3.71 10.53
CA MET A 9 11.65 4.48 9.32
C MET A 9 11.56 3.64 8.04
N CYS A 10 12.18 2.46 8.01
CA CYS A 10 12.00 1.50 6.93
C CYS A 10 10.57 0.92 6.91
N LEU A 11 9.89 0.83 8.06
CA LEU A 11 8.53 0.26 8.17
C LEU A 11 7.50 1.03 7.36
N THR A 12 7.44 2.35 7.53
CA THR A 12 6.48 3.21 6.82
C THR A 12 6.74 3.28 5.32
N GLY A 13 8.00 3.07 4.90
CA GLY A 13 8.40 3.02 3.49
C GLY A 13 8.11 1.68 2.81
N GLN A 14 8.25 0.55 3.50
CA GLN A 14 8.20 -0.78 2.89
C GLN A 14 6.78 -1.36 2.75
N ILE A 15 5.87 -1.12 3.69
CA ILE A 15 4.48 -1.60 3.59
C ILE A 15 3.81 -1.09 2.31
N ALA A 16 4.16 0.11 1.88
CA ALA A 16 3.62 0.69 0.66
C ALA A 16 4.39 0.30 -0.62
N THR A 17 5.61 -0.22 -0.53
CA THR A 17 6.40 -0.66 -1.70
C THR A 17 5.88 -1.98 -2.26
N CYS A 18 5.37 -2.88 -1.41
CA CYS A 18 4.77 -4.15 -1.82
C CYS A 18 3.59 -3.99 -2.78
N LEU A 19 2.73 -3.00 -2.56
CA LEU A 19 1.55 -2.75 -3.41
C LEU A 19 1.90 -2.01 -4.71
N LEU A 20 2.99 -1.23 -4.73
CA LEU A 20 3.35 -0.40 -5.88
C LEU A 20 4.09 -1.18 -6.99
N LEU A 21 4.86 -2.21 -6.64
CA LEU A 21 5.56 -3.06 -7.64
C LEU A 21 4.58 -3.87 -8.51
N CYS A 22 3.38 -4.14 -8.02
CA CYS A 22 2.32 -4.76 -8.83
C CYS A 22 1.71 -3.81 -9.88
N CYS A 23 1.80 -2.48 -9.68
CA CYS A 23 1.16 -1.48 -10.55
C CYS A 23 2.06 -0.93 -11.66
N LEU A 24 3.38 -1.16 -11.62
CA LEU A 24 4.33 -0.52 -12.55
C LEU A 24 4.70 -1.36 -13.78
N ALA A 25 4.12 -2.54 -13.97
CA ALA A 25 4.44 -3.41 -15.10
C ALA A 25 3.47 -3.31 -16.29
N GLY A 26 2.59 -2.33 -16.30
CA GLY A 26 1.69 -2.06 -17.42
C GLY A 26 2.00 -0.72 -18.07
N CYS A 27 2.40 -0.74 -19.35
CA CYS A 27 2.59 0.37 -20.30
C CYS A 27 4.02 0.87 -20.46
N GLY A 28 4.77 0.16 -21.30
CA GLY A 28 5.84 0.73 -22.10
C GLY A 28 5.44 0.60 -23.56
N ASP A 29 4.74 1.59 -24.09
CA ASP A 29 4.62 1.78 -25.55
C ASP A 29 5.28 3.09 -25.94
N THR A 30 6.28 2.96 -26.78
CA THR A 30 6.95 4.03 -27.53
C THR A 30 6.01 4.64 -28.55
N PRO A 31 6.01 5.97 -28.74
CA PRO A 31 5.17 6.59 -29.75
C PRO A 31 5.83 6.51 -31.12
N GLU A 32 5.16 5.89 -32.06
CA GLU A 32 5.45 6.06 -33.47
C GLU A 32 4.60 7.20 -34.07
N ALA A 33 5.27 8.07 -34.78
CA ALA A 33 4.79 9.32 -35.29
C ALA A 33 3.88 9.16 -36.54
N SER A 34 3.04 10.16 -36.74
CA SER A 34 2.49 10.68 -38.02
C SER A 34 1.12 10.24 -38.46
N LYS A 35 0.15 11.14 -38.41
CA LYS A 35 -0.46 11.88 -39.54
C LYS A 35 -1.73 12.64 -39.13
N THR A 36 -1.73 13.92 -39.36
CA THR A 36 -2.84 14.90 -39.36
C THR A 36 -3.49 14.93 -40.75
N PRO A 37 -4.57 15.67 -41.01
CA PRO A 37 -5.87 15.78 -40.32
C PRO A 37 -7.04 15.55 -41.31
N GLU A 38 -8.26 15.39 -40.86
CA GLU A 38 -9.43 15.68 -41.69
C GLU A 38 -10.57 16.30 -40.87
N THR A 39 -11.00 17.41 -41.38
CA THR A 39 -12.04 18.35 -40.94
C THR A 39 -13.42 17.82 -41.30
N VAL A 40 -14.38 17.72 -40.37
CA VAL A 40 -15.81 17.69 -40.72
C VAL A 40 -16.68 18.38 -39.66
N LYS A 41 -17.14 19.56 -40.04
CA LYS A 41 -18.47 20.20 -39.96
C LYS A 41 -19.32 20.08 -38.68
N GLN A 42 -19.58 21.27 -38.18
CA GLN A 42 -20.72 21.73 -37.38
C GLN A 42 -22.10 21.24 -37.87
N ALA A 43 -22.95 20.91 -36.91
CA ALA A 43 -24.41 21.06 -37.08
C ALA A 43 -25.00 21.55 -35.74
N GLU A 44 -25.47 22.80 -35.77
CA GLU A 44 -26.39 23.41 -34.83
C GLU A 44 -27.70 22.62 -34.77
N ARG A 45 -28.31 22.51 -33.61
CA ARG A 45 -29.76 22.62 -33.45
C ARG A 45 -30.13 23.00 -32.02
N THR A 46 -30.69 24.14 -31.92
CA THR A 46 -31.59 24.78 -30.95
C THR A 46 -32.73 23.89 -30.48
N GLY A 47 -33.07 23.99 -29.18
CA GLY A 47 -34.34 23.47 -28.64
C GLY A 47 -34.52 23.87 -27.18
N VAL A 48 -35.26 24.93 -26.97
CA VAL A 48 -35.77 25.50 -25.70
C VAL A 48 -36.92 24.64 -25.18
N ALA A 49 -36.98 24.36 -23.85
CA ALA A 49 -38.22 24.27 -23.05
C ALA A 49 -37.88 24.13 -21.54
N GLU A 50 -38.11 25.16 -20.83
CA GLU A 50 -38.96 25.41 -19.65
C GLU A 50 -38.99 24.40 -18.51
N GLN A 51 -38.78 25.01 -17.32
CA GLN A 51 -38.95 24.55 -15.96
C GLN A 51 -40.38 24.07 -15.61
N PRO A 52 -40.55 23.35 -14.45
CA PRO A 52 -40.88 24.14 -13.29
C PRO A 52 -40.19 23.73 -11.98
N THR A 53 -39.99 24.74 -11.20
CA THR A 53 -39.66 24.90 -9.80
C THR A 53 -40.51 24.02 -8.87
N GLN A 54 -39.88 23.28 -7.97
CA GLN A 54 -40.50 22.89 -6.70
C GLN A 54 -39.58 23.15 -5.54
N THR A 55 -39.96 24.11 -4.78
CA THR A 55 -39.42 24.58 -3.49
C THR A 55 -39.83 23.62 -2.37
N ALA A 56 -38.87 23.10 -1.62
CA ALA A 56 -39.13 22.48 -0.32
C ALA A 56 -38.35 23.21 0.77
N PRO A 57 -38.94 23.43 1.96
CA PRO A 57 -38.45 24.38 2.96
C PRO A 57 -37.33 23.78 3.85
N PRO A 58 -36.50 24.63 4.46
CA PRO A 58 -35.43 24.21 5.33
C PRO A 58 -35.95 23.91 6.75
N LEU A 59 -35.65 22.70 7.25
CA LEU A 59 -35.78 22.35 8.64
C LEU A 59 -34.53 22.80 9.40
N ILE A 60 -34.57 23.98 9.95
CA ILE A 60 -33.63 24.45 10.97
C ILE A 60 -34.13 23.90 12.32
N GLN A 61 -33.49 22.89 12.85
CA GLN A 61 -33.61 22.54 14.26
C GLN A 61 -32.53 23.27 15.06
N VAL A 62 -33.02 24.23 15.81
CA VAL A 62 -32.30 24.96 16.88
C VAL A 62 -31.95 23.95 17.98
N ILE A 63 -30.66 23.64 18.14
CA ILE A 63 -30.17 22.98 19.36
C ILE A 63 -29.74 24.07 20.33
N GLN A 64 -30.53 24.24 21.38
CA GLN A 64 -30.23 25.09 22.52
C GLN A 64 -28.94 24.64 23.21
N GLU A 65 -27.98 25.54 23.25
CA GLU A 65 -26.80 25.45 24.09
C GLU A 65 -27.20 25.46 25.56
N LYS A 66 -27.04 24.32 26.20
CA LYS A 66 -27.06 24.22 27.65
C LYS A 66 -25.66 24.51 28.18
N ASN A 67 -25.45 25.72 28.65
CA ASN A 67 -24.26 26.08 29.43
C ASN A 67 -24.20 25.20 30.68
N THR A 68 -23.33 24.21 30.66
CA THR A 68 -22.97 23.44 31.84
C THR A 68 -21.54 23.81 32.25
N ALA A 69 -21.43 24.18 33.50
CA ALA A 69 -20.27 24.68 34.20
C ALA A 69 -18.97 23.94 33.86
N ILE A 70 -17.90 24.71 33.67
CA ILE A 70 -16.52 24.25 33.47
C ILE A 70 -16.12 23.47 34.74
N SER A 71 -16.16 22.14 34.63
CA SER A 71 -15.50 21.23 35.57
C SER A 71 -13.99 21.33 35.40
N PRO A 72 -13.21 21.20 36.47
CA PRO A 72 -11.74 21.32 36.38
C PRO A 72 -11.17 20.25 35.42
N THR A 73 -10.28 20.71 34.59
CA THR A 73 -9.49 19.92 33.63
C THR A 73 -9.04 18.59 34.27
N PRO A 74 -9.39 17.43 33.72
CA PRO A 74 -8.84 16.19 34.21
C PRO A 74 -7.31 16.24 34.04
N SER A 75 -6.62 16.09 35.17
CA SER A 75 -5.17 15.90 35.20
C SER A 75 -4.79 14.86 34.13
N VAL A 76 -3.97 15.25 33.17
CA VAL A 76 -3.41 14.35 32.18
C VAL A 76 -2.68 13.26 32.95
N SER A 77 -3.31 12.11 33.09
CA SER A 77 -2.65 10.91 33.65
C SER A 77 -1.46 10.63 32.74
N SER A 78 -0.26 10.95 33.25
CA SER A 78 0.98 10.60 32.57
C SER A 78 1.02 9.07 32.46
N THR A 79 0.75 8.55 31.28
CA THR A 79 0.97 7.13 30.98
C THR A 79 2.41 6.81 31.37
N PRO A 80 2.65 5.82 32.25
CA PRO A 80 4.01 5.48 32.66
C PRO A 80 4.85 5.15 31.44
N ALA A 81 6.10 5.61 31.43
CA ALA A 81 7.03 5.30 30.35
C ALA A 81 7.15 3.78 30.19
N PRO A 82 7.19 3.24 28.97
CA PRO A 82 7.31 1.82 28.71
C PRO A 82 8.61 1.30 29.35
N ASP A 83 8.56 0.12 29.96
CA ASP A 83 9.72 -0.50 30.58
C ASP A 83 10.75 -0.96 29.53
N ALA A 84 11.98 -1.21 29.95
CA ALA A 84 13.05 -1.61 29.06
C ALA A 84 12.79 -2.97 28.37
N ALA A 85 12.06 -3.86 29.02
CA ALA A 85 11.72 -5.18 28.49
C ALA A 85 10.66 -5.05 27.38
N ALA A 86 9.64 -4.20 27.59
CA ALA A 86 8.62 -3.90 26.58
C ALA A 86 9.25 -3.24 25.35
N LEU A 87 10.17 -2.30 25.51
CA LEU A 87 10.90 -1.68 24.42
C LEU A 87 11.77 -2.68 23.65
N ALA A 88 12.52 -3.56 24.35
CA ALA A 88 13.33 -4.59 23.72
C ALA A 88 12.47 -5.57 22.89
N ARG A 89 11.28 -5.94 23.42
CA ARG A 89 10.34 -6.78 22.67
C ARG A 89 9.78 -6.05 21.45
N ALA A 90 9.43 -4.78 21.58
CA ALA A 90 8.95 -3.97 20.46
C ALA A 90 9.99 -3.87 19.34
N ASP A 91 11.27 -3.63 19.69
CA ASP A 91 12.37 -3.64 18.72
C ASP A 91 12.51 -4.99 18.01
N ALA A 92 12.37 -6.11 18.74
CA ALA A 92 12.43 -7.45 18.16
C ALA A 92 11.28 -7.72 17.19
N VAL A 93 10.05 -7.26 17.51
CA VAL A 93 8.88 -7.34 16.62
C VAL A 93 9.12 -6.56 15.34
N LEU A 94 9.63 -5.33 15.45
CA LEU A 94 9.91 -4.48 14.28
C LEU A 94 11.03 -5.08 13.41
N ALA A 95 12.09 -5.60 14.01
CA ALA A 95 13.18 -6.27 13.29
C ALA A 95 12.69 -7.52 12.55
N PHE A 96 11.82 -8.32 13.18
CA PHE A 96 11.19 -9.48 12.53
C PHE A 96 10.31 -9.04 11.35
N HIS A 97 9.40 -8.10 11.57
CA HIS A 97 8.51 -7.58 10.53
C HIS A 97 9.30 -7.12 9.29
N ASN A 98 10.32 -6.27 9.48
CA ASN A 98 11.10 -5.72 8.37
C ASN A 98 11.80 -6.80 7.55
N ARG A 99 12.46 -7.76 8.23
CA ARG A 99 13.14 -8.88 7.57
C ARG A 99 12.15 -9.76 6.80
N ALA A 100 11.02 -10.08 7.42
CA ALA A 100 10.04 -10.97 6.82
C ALA A 100 9.35 -10.32 5.61
N VAL A 101 9.01 -9.02 5.66
CA VAL A 101 8.50 -8.27 4.50
C VAL A 101 9.52 -8.28 3.36
N GLN A 102 10.81 -8.08 3.66
CA GLN A 102 11.85 -8.17 2.64
C GLN A 102 11.88 -9.55 1.97
N VAL A 103 11.74 -10.63 2.73
CA VAL A 103 11.67 -12.00 2.18
C VAL A 103 10.45 -12.21 1.29
N LEU A 104 9.30 -11.64 1.67
CA LEU A 104 8.08 -11.69 0.85
C LEU A 104 8.25 -10.95 -0.49
N ASP A 105 9.04 -9.87 -0.51
CA ASP A 105 9.17 -8.99 -1.68
C ASP A 105 10.30 -9.37 -2.62
N THR A 106 11.37 -9.98 -2.14
CA THR A 106 12.61 -10.17 -2.93
C THR A 106 13.06 -11.61 -3.06
N GLY A 107 12.57 -12.53 -2.19
CA GLY A 107 12.98 -13.93 -2.12
C GLY A 107 12.05 -14.89 -2.88
N TRP A 108 12.05 -16.14 -2.42
CA TRP A 108 11.20 -17.20 -2.97
C TRP A 108 9.72 -16.84 -2.99
N PHE A 109 9.25 -16.07 -2.01
CA PHE A 109 7.85 -15.67 -1.88
C PHE A 109 7.45 -14.50 -2.79
N SER A 110 8.37 -13.90 -3.54
CA SER A 110 8.08 -12.97 -4.64
C SER A 110 7.86 -13.69 -6.00
N LEU A 111 8.27 -14.97 -6.11
CA LEU A 111 8.11 -15.75 -7.34
C LEU A 111 6.66 -15.83 -7.84
N PRO A 112 5.64 -16.05 -7.01
CA PRO A 112 4.26 -16.10 -7.49
C PRO A 112 3.86 -14.87 -8.30
N ASP A 113 4.22 -13.67 -7.84
CA ASP A 113 3.95 -12.42 -8.55
C ASP A 113 4.63 -12.35 -9.92
N ILE A 114 5.88 -12.81 -9.99
CA ILE A 114 6.66 -12.84 -11.24
C ILE A 114 6.06 -13.84 -12.22
N LEU A 115 5.79 -15.06 -11.76
CA LEU A 115 5.29 -16.14 -12.61
C LEU A 115 3.86 -15.87 -13.08
N TYR A 116 3.00 -15.27 -12.22
CA TYR A 116 1.66 -14.84 -12.59
C TYR A 116 1.68 -13.83 -13.74
N ARG A 117 2.55 -12.81 -13.66
CA ARG A 117 2.72 -11.82 -14.73
C ARG A 117 3.24 -12.46 -16.02
N GLN A 118 4.22 -13.36 -15.92
CA GLN A 118 4.76 -14.07 -17.09
C GLN A 118 3.71 -14.94 -17.78
N ILE A 119 2.83 -15.60 -17.02
CA ILE A 119 1.73 -16.39 -17.58
C ILE A 119 0.71 -15.49 -18.29
N ASN A 120 0.37 -14.35 -17.74
CA ASN A 120 -0.55 -13.42 -18.41
C ASN A 120 0.08 -12.85 -19.69
N ALA A 121 1.32 -12.39 -19.64
CA ALA A 121 2.05 -11.89 -20.81
C ALA A 121 2.23 -12.96 -21.90
N TYR A 122 2.35 -14.25 -21.54
CA TYR A 122 2.47 -15.33 -22.50
C TYR A 122 1.31 -15.38 -23.50
N PHE A 123 0.08 -15.16 -23.07
CA PHE A 123 -1.09 -15.20 -23.95
C PHE A 123 -1.20 -13.97 -24.87
N GLU A 124 -0.46 -12.92 -24.59
CA GLU A 124 -0.38 -11.72 -25.43
C GLU A 124 0.78 -11.83 -26.42
N THR A 125 1.92 -12.33 -25.97
CA THR A 125 3.18 -12.34 -26.75
C THR A 125 3.56 -13.71 -27.34
N TRP A 126 2.93 -14.77 -26.87
CA TRP A 126 3.28 -16.19 -27.16
C TRP A 126 4.71 -16.55 -26.76
N GLN A 127 5.31 -15.79 -25.84
CA GLN A 127 6.67 -16.03 -25.34
C GLN A 127 6.63 -16.30 -23.84
N LEU A 128 6.97 -17.51 -23.44
CA LEU A 128 7.09 -17.87 -22.02
C LEU A 128 8.55 -17.68 -21.59
N LEU A 129 8.77 -16.75 -20.67
CA LEU A 129 10.10 -16.48 -20.13
C LEU A 129 10.56 -17.61 -19.19
N PRO A 130 11.86 -17.88 -19.10
CA PRO A 130 12.37 -18.84 -18.13
C PRO A 130 12.12 -18.36 -16.69
N ARG A 131 11.87 -19.32 -15.79
CA ARG A 131 11.73 -19.01 -14.36
C ARG A 131 13.01 -18.37 -13.82
N PRO A 132 12.90 -17.27 -13.03
CA PRO A 132 14.06 -16.68 -12.37
C PRO A 132 14.78 -17.67 -11.44
N ARG A 133 16.10 -17.57 -11.37
CA ARG A 133 16.90 -18.33 -10.41
C ARG A 133 16.93 -17.59 -9.08
N MET A 134 16.60 -18.28 -8.00
CA MET A 134 16.70 -17.73 -6.65
C MET A 134 18.05 -18.12 -6.03
N GLN A 135 18.71 -17.16 -5.38
CA GLN A 135 20.01 -17.39 -4.73
C GLN A 135 19.85 -18.08 -3.36
N GLU A 136 18.79 -17.72 -2.63
CA GLU A 136 18.49 -18.27 -1.32
C GLU A 136 17.75 -19.62 -1.45
N ALA A 137 17.97 -20.52 -0.48
CA ALA A 137 17.21 -21.76 -0.40
C ALA A 137 15.76 -21.48 0.07
N ARG A 138 14.76 -22.19 -0.54
CA ARG A 138 13.35 -22.05 -0.16
C ARG A 138 13.10 -22.29 1.34
N ALA A 139 13.79 -23.28 1.92
CA ALA A 139 13.66 -23.59 3.34
C ALA A 139 14.10 -22.41 4.23
N THR A 140 15.17 -21.70 3.84
CA THR A 140 15.66 -20.51 4.54
C THR A 140 14.66 -19.37 4.46
N ALA A 141 14.13 -19.10 3.25
CA ALA A 141 13.09 -18.10 3.05
C ALA A 141 11.83 -18.40 3.90
N ARG A 142 11.39 -19.67 3.93
CA ARG A 142 10.26 -20.10 4.76
C ARG A 142 10.54 -19.87 6.26
N ALA A 143 11.71 -20.28 6.74
CA ALA A 143 12.09 -20.10 8.16
C ALA A 143 12.10 -18.63 8.59
N ALA A 144 12.46 -17.72 7.68
CA ALA A 144 12.48 -16.28 7.95
C ALA A 144 11.07 -15.67 8.15
N LEU A 145 10.00 -16.33 7.70
CA LEU A 145 8.62 -15.91 7.91
C LEU A 145 7.98 -16.47 9.19
N ILE A 146 8.68 -17.35 9.91
CA ILE A 146 8.22 -17.92 11.17
C ILE A 146 8.81 -17.07 12.30
N PRO A 147 7.98 -16.49 13.20
CA PRO A 147 8.49 -15.67 14.28
C PRO A 147 9.31 -16.50 15.29
N PRO A 148 10.32 -15.90 15.94
CA PRO A 148 10.98 -16.50 17.08
C PRO A 148 9.99 -16.86 18.20
N ALA A 149 10.27 -17.93 18.95
CA ALA A 149 9.46 -18.33 20.08
C ALA A 149 9.24 -17.16 21.07
N ALA A 150 8.06 -17.04 21.61
CA ALA A 150 7.63 -16.00 22.55
C ALA A 150 7.62 -14.56 22.02
N LEU A 151 7.89 -14.31 20.72
CA LEU A 151 7.78 -12.97 20.15
C LEU A 151 6.30 -12.53 20.01
N PHE A 152 5.45 -13.46 19.59
CA PHE A 152 4.00 -13.29 19.43
C PHE A 152 3.22 -14.16 20.40
N SER A 153 1.90 -13.97 20.48
CA SER A 153 1.03 -14.89 21.22
C SER A 153 1.04 -16.29 20.57
N GLN A 154 0.64 -17.32 21.33
CA GLN A 154 0.53 -18.67 20.79
C GLN A 154 -0.51 -18.74 19.67
N GLU A 155 -1.59 -17.97 19.79
CA GLU A 155 -2.65 -17.89 18.77
C GLU A 155 -2.13 -17.22 17.47
N ASP A 156 -1.48 -16.06 17.59
CA ASP A 156 -0.88 -15.36 16.44
C ASP A 156 0.16 -16.25 15.76
N THR A 157 1.04 -16.92 16.53
CA THR A 157 2.06 -17.83 16.00
C THR A 157 1.41 -18.96 15.21
N ALA A 158 0.33 -19.58 15.73
CA ALA A 158 -0.38 -20.64 15.02
C ALA A 158 -1.07 -20.14 13.74
N GLN A 159 -1.57 -18.90 13.73
CA GLN A 159 -2.13 -18.27 12.52
C GLN A 159 -1.04 -18.01 11.48
N LEU A 160 0.12 -17.50 11.91
CA LEU A 160 1.27 -17.23 11.04
C LEU A 160 1.82 -18.52 10.42
N ASP A 161 1.98 -19.59 11.21
CA ASP A 161 2.43 -20.89 10.73
C ASP A 161 1.50 -21.45 9.64
N LYS A 162 0.17 -21.39 9.86
CA LYS A 162 -0.83 -21.80 8.86
C LYS A 162 -0.76 -20.95 7.58
N ALA A 163 -0.56 -19.65 7.72
CA ALA A 163 -0.45 -18.76 6.58
C ALA A 163 0.83 -19.06 5.77
N VAL A 164 1.97 -19.28 6.43
CA VAL A 164 3.24 -19.67 5.79
C VAL A 164 3.10 -21.03 5.10
N GLU A 165 2.46 -22.01 5.73
CA GLU A 165 2.21 -23.33 5.13
C GLU A 165 1.36 -23.22 3.85
N ARG A 166 0.28 -22.42 3.90
CA ARG A 166 -0.59 -22.18 2.74
C ARG A 166 0.16 -21.48 1.60
N MET A 167 0.95 -20.44 1.91
CA MET A 167 1.81 -19.75 0.92
C MET A 167 2.80 -20.73 0.29
N ASP A 168 3.48 -21.53 1.12
CA ASP A 168 4.51 -22.47 0.66
C ASP A 168 3.90 -23.57 -0.22
N LYS A 169 2.73 -24.11 0.13
CA LYS A 169 2.01 -25.09 -0.66
C LYS A 169 1.57 -24.52 -2.01
N ALA A 170 0.94 -23.33 -2.00
CA ALA A 170 0.49 -22.67 -3.22
C ALA A 170 1.68 -22.33 -4.15
N LEU A 171 2.78 -21.82 -3.60
CA LEU A 171 4.02 -21.62 -4.35
C LEU A 171 4.55 -22.93 -4.98
N GLY A 172 4.49 -24.05 -4.24
CA GLY A 172 4.85 -25.36 -4.75
C GLY A 172 4.05 -25.77 -5.98
N SER A 173 2.72 -25.60 -5.92
CA SER A 173 1.79 -25.87 -7.03
C SER A 173 2.06 -24.96 -8.23
N ILE A 174 2.18 -23.65 -8.02
CA ILE A 174 2.52 -22.66 -9.07
C ILE A 174 3.82 -23.07 -9.79
N LEU A 175 4.86 -23.45 -9.04
CA LEU A 175 6.14 -23.86 -9.61
C LEU A 175 6.04 -25.16 -10.43
N ALA A 176 5.22 -26.10 -9.98
CA ALA A 176 4.98 -27.36 -10.71
C ALA A 176 4.25 -27.10 -12.04
N ASP A 177 3.18 -26.31 -12.00
CA ASP A 177 2.38 -25.96 -13.17
C ASP A 177 3.16 -25.09 -14.15
N TYR A 178 3.98 -24.16 -13.66
CA TYR A 178 4.85 -23.34 -14.51
C TYR A 178 5.89 -24.22 -15.24
N ARG A 179 6.48 -25.23 -14.59
CA ARG A 179 7.36 -26.20 -15.25
C ARG A 179 6.62 -27.03 -16.29
N ALA A 180 5.37 -27.43 -16.00
CA ALA A 180 4.52 -28.14 -16.94
C ALA A 180 4.19 -27.26 -18.16
N MET A 181 3.89 -25.98 -17.94
CA MET A 181 3.65 -24.99 -18.98
C MET A 181 4.90 -24.78 -19.85
N SER A 182 6.09 -24.65 -19.23
CA SER A 182 7.35 -24.50 -19.97
C SER A 182 7.63 -25.69 -20.87
N ARG A 183 7.35 -26.91 -20.40
CA ARG A 183 7.50 -28.14 -21.23
C ARG A 183 6.45 -28.21 -22.35
N TYR A 184 5.22 -27.81 -22.05
CA TYR A 184 4.15 -27.76 -23.03
C TYR A 184 4.47 -26.77 -24.16
N VAL A 185 4.93 -25.57 -23.84
CA VAL A 185 5.28 -24.55 -24.84
C VAL A 185 6.50 -24.98 -25.70
N ALA A 186 7.45 -25.73 -25.13
CA ALA A 186 8.62 -26.19 -25.83
C ALA A 186 8.36 -27.40 -26.77
N ASP A 187 7.22 -28.09 -26.61
CA ASP A 187 6.92 -29.30 -27.42
C ASP A 187 6.12 -28.94 -28.68
N SER A 188 6.81 -28.79 -29.79
CA SER A 188 6.23 -28.47 -31.10
C SER A 188 5.31 -29.56 -31.69
N ARG A 189 5.24 -30.76 -31.09
CA ARG A 189 4.39 -31.87 -31.55
C ARG A 189 2.95 -31.78 -31.00
N ILE A 190 2.73 -30.96 -30.00
CA ILE A 190 1.40 -30.81 -29.41
C ILE A 190 0.45 -30.11 -30.40
N ARG A 191 -0.76 -30.63 -30.53
CA ARG A 191 -1.79 -30.17 -31.47
C ARG A 191 -3.18 -30.09 -30.75
N ASP A 192 -3.22 -29.45 -29.62
CA ASP A 192 -4.43 -29.36 -28.78
C ASP A 192 -5.11 -27.98 -28.80
N ASP A 193 -4.83 -27.16 -29.80
CA ASP A 193 -5.32 -25.77 -29.92
C ASP A 193 -5.06 -24.87 -28.70
N GLY A 194 -4.14 -25.25 -27.82
CA GLY A 194 -3.78 -24.53 -26.61
C GLY A 194 -4.64 -24.90 -25.38
N ALA A 195 -5.50 -25.91 -25.43
CA ALA A 195 -6.41 -26.27 -24.33
C ALA A 195 -5.65 -26.59 -23.03
N ARG A 196 -4.56 -27.37 -23.14
CA ARG A 196 -3.71 -27.71 -21.99
C ARG A 196 -3.01 -26.48 -21.41
N GLY A 197 -2.53 -25.57 -22.26
CA GLY A 197 -1.89 -24.32 -21.83
C GLY A 197 -2.87 -23.44 -21.05
N ARG A 198 -4.11 -23.28 -21.54
CA ARG A 198 -5.16 -22.54 -20.83
C ARG A 198 -5.51 -23.18 -19.47
N SER A 199 -5.58 -24.52 -19.41
CA SER A 199 -5.84 -25.25 -18.16
C SER A 199 -4.73 -25.01 -17.11
N LEU A 200 -3.45 -25.10 -17.51
CA LEU A 200 -2.31 -24.82 -16.62
C LEU A 200 -2.31 -23.35 -16.14
N ALA A 201 -2.60 -22.41 -17.02
CA ALA A 201 -2.70 -21.01 -16.65
C ALA A 201 -3.86 -20.75 -15.65
N ALA A 202 -5.00 -21.38 -15.85
CA ALA A 202 -6.12 -21.29 -14.91
C ALA A 202 -5.76 -21.85 -13.53
N SER A 203 -5.03 -22.98 -13.47
CA SER A 203 -4.51 -23.55 -12.23
C SER A 203 -3.54 -22.61 -11.53
N ILE A 204 -2.59 -22.03 -12.26
CA ILE A 204 -1.63 -21.05 -11.70
C ILE A 204 -2.38 -19.82 -11.13
N ARG A 205 -3.38 -19.29 -11.84
CA ARG A 205 -4.18 -18.15 -11.35
C ARG A 205 -4.93 -18.49 -10.07
N LYS A 206 -5.51 -19.69 -9.98
CA LYS A 206 -6.19 -20.17 -8.78
C LYS A 206 -5.23 -20.26 -7.60
N ASP A 207 -4.08 -20.89 -7.78
CA ASP A 207 -3.09 -21.05 -6.72
C ASP A 207 -2.44 -19.71 -6.33
N TYR A 208 -2.29 -18.79 -7.29
CA TYR A 208 -1.87 -17.43 -7.01
C TYR A 208 -2.87 -16.70 -6.10
N ALA A 209 -4.17 -16.82 -6.34
CA ALA A 209 -5.18 -16.23 -5.46
C ALA A 209 -5.11 -16.81 -4.03
N VAL A 210 -4.89 -18.13 -3.89
CA VAL A 210 -4.67 -18.77 -2.58
C VAL A 210 -3.42 -18.24 -1.89
N PHE A 211 -2.33 -18.08 -2.64
CA PHE A 211 -1.07 -17.50 -2.14
C PHE A 211 -1.28 -16.08 -1.63
N MET A 212 -1.93 -15.22 -2.43
CA MET A 212 -2.17 -13.81 -2.06
C MET A 212 -3.06 -13.68 -0.83
N ALA A 213 -4.12 -14.48 -0.71
CA ALA A 213 -4.97 -14.47 0.48
C ALA A 213 -4.21 -14.90 1.75
N ALA A 214 -3.32 -15.89 1.64
CA ALA A 214 -2.49 -16.33 2.77
C ALA A 214 -1.42 -15.27 3.13
N ARG A 215 -0.82 -14.60 2.12
CA ARG A 215 0.13 -13.49 2.32
C ARG A 215 -0.55 -12.32 3.02
N GLU A 216 -1.75 -11.95 2.61
CA GLU A 216 -2.52 -10.86 3.22
C GLU A 216 -2.85 -11.18 4.68
N GLN A 217 -3.32 -12.39 4.98
CA GLN A 217 -3.57 -12.85 6.35
C GLN A 217 -2.30 -12.77 7.21
N TRP A 218 -1.15 -13.19 6.67
CA TRP A 218 0.14 -13.10 7.36
C TRP A 218 0.53 -11.64 7.66
N LEU A 219 0.42 -10.76 6.66
CA LEU A 219 0.73 -9.33 6.78
C LEU A 219 -0.20 -8.62 7.77
N GLU A 220 -1.47 -9.01 7.85
CA GLU A 220 -2.42 -8.45 8.80
C GLU A 220 -1.99 -8.73 10.25
N VAL A 221 -1.67 -9.99 10.57
CA VAL A 221 -1.26 -10.39 11.93
C VAL A 221 0.05 -9.70 12.32
N VAL A 222 1.09 -9.81 11.49
CA VAL A 222 2.41 -9.23 11.80
C VAL A 222 2.35 -7.70 11.80
N GLY A 223 1.60 -7.11 10.86
CA GLY A 223 1.42 -5.67 10.77
C GLY A 223 0.67 -5.09 11.98
N ALA A 224 -0.31 -5.81 12.54
CA ALA A 224 -0.99 -5.39 13.77
C ALA A 224 0.00 -5.32 14.94
N GLN A 225 0.83 -6.35 15.14
CA GLN A 225 1.85 -6.37 16.18
C GLN A 225 2.94 -5.31 15.95
N ALA A 226 3.35 -5.10 14.69
CA ALA A 226 4.32 -4.07 14.34
C ALA A 226 3.81 -2.65 14.66
N ARG A 227 2.53 -2.34 14.41
CA ARG A 227 1.93 -1.04 14.78
C ARG A 227 1.93 -0.81 16.31
N VAL A 228 1.63 -1.84 17.10
CA VAL A 228 1.71 -1.75 18.57
C VAL A 228 3.15 -1.50 19.01
N ALA A 229 4.10 -2.25 18.47
CA ALA A 229 5.52 -2.09 18.76
C ALA A 229 6.03 -0.70 18.36
N GLU A 230 5.64 -0.20 17.19
CA GLU A 230 5.97 1.15 16.72
C GLU A 230 5.45 2.23 17.67
N SER A 231 4.20 2.11 18.13
CA SER A 231 3.62 3.03 19.10
C SER A 231 4.41 3.07 20.42
N LEU A 232 4.88 1.91 20.90
CA LEU A 232 5.72 1.82 22.10
C LEU A 232 7.08 2.48 21.91
N VAL A 233 7.76 2.20 20.81
CA VAL A 233 9.10 2.76 20.50
C VAL A 233 9.02 4.27 20.26
N LEU A 234 7.92 4.75 19.65
CA LEU A 234 7.68 6.18 19.43
C LEU A 234 7.18 6.90 20.69
N HIS A 235 6.85 6.19 21.77
CA HIS A 235 6.39 6.82 22.99
C HIS A 235 7.44 7.83 23.52
N GLY A 236 7.01 9.07 23.73
CA GLY A 236 7.90 10.16 24.13
C GLY A 236 8.81 10.72 23.03
N HIS A 237 8.75 10.18 21.80
CA HIS A 237 9.51 10.75 20.70
C HIS A 237 8.94 12.12 20.28
N PRO A 238 9.74 13.20 20.15
CA PRO A 238 9.24 14.56 19.87
C PRO A 238 8.48 14.64 18.53
N LEU A 239 8.79 13.77 17.56
CA LEU A 239 8.12 13.72 16.25
C LEU A 239 7.11 12.57 16.14
N HIS A 240 6.66 11.98 17.26
CA HIS A 240 5.69 10.88 17.26
C HIS A 240 4.45 11.19 16.42
N ARG A 241 3.86 12.36 16.63
CA ARG A 241 2.67 12.82 15.90
C ARG A 241 2.88 12.91 14.38
N GLN A 242 4.06 13.38 13.96
CA GLN A 242 4.41 13.52 12.56
C GLN A 242 4.61 12.16 11.88
N ILE A 243 5.26 11.23 12.58
CA ILE A 243 5.54 9.89 12.07
C ILE A 243 4.25 9.08 11.95
N THR A 244 3.45 9.03 13.01
CA THR A 244 2.17 8.29 13.01
C THR A 244 1.16 8.89 12.05
N GLY A 245 1.11 10.22 11.94
CA GLY A 245 0.25 10.90 10.96
C GLY A 245 0.65 10.59 9.52
N ALA A 246 1.94 10.54 9.21
CA ALA A 246 2.41 10.15 7.88
C ALA A 246 2.04 8.67 7.56
N ALA A 247 2.17 7.75 8.52
CA ALA A 247 1.78 6.36 8.35
C ALA A 247 0.28 6.22 8.03
N GLN A 248 -0.58 7.00 8.70
CA GLN A 248 -2.01 7.03 8.41
C GLN A 248 -2.29 7.54 6.99
N ILE A 249 -1.61 8.60 6.55
CA ILE A 249 -1.74 9.14 5.18
C ILE A 249 -1.37 8.07 4.14
N PHE A 250 -0.28 7.33 4.33
CA PHE A 250 0.10 6.25 3.41
C PHE A 250 -0.92 5.11 3.39
N THR A 251 -1.50 4.75 4.54
CA THR A 251 -2.58 3.75 4.60
C THR A 251 -3.79 4.19 3.77
N LEU A 252 -4.13 5.48 3.81
CA LEU A 252 -5.24 6.04 3.01
C LEU A 252 -4.89 6.11 1.51
N PHE A 253 -3.65 6.40 1.14
CA PHE A 253 -3.21 6.30 -0.26
C PHE A 253 -3.37 4.87 -0.80
N ASP A 254 -2.95 3.88 -0.03
CA ASP A 254 -3.06 2.49 -0.42
C ASP A 254 -4.53 2.03 -0.50
N ARG A 255 -5.39 2.55 0.37
CA ARG A 255 -6.85 2.33 0.29
C ARG A 255 -7.45 2.95 -0.97
N ALA A 256 -7.08 4.18 -1.31
CA ALA A 256 -7.49 4.82 -2.56
C ALA A 256 -7.03 4.02 -3.78
N ALA A 257 -5.76 3.59 -3.81
CA ALA A 257 -5.20 2.81 -4.89
C ALA A 257 -5.96 1.48 -5.10
N ARG A 258 -6.28 0.76 -4.03
CA ARG A 258 -7.10 -0.47 -4.11
C ARG A 258 -8.49 -0.22 -4.67
N LEU A 259 -9.19 0.83 -4.22
CA LEU A 259 -10.51 1.19 -4.73
C LEU A 259 -10.48 1.56 -6.22
N LEU A 260 -9.38 2.17 -6.68
CA LEU A 260 -9.19 2.52 -8.08
C LEU A 260 -8.83 1.32 -8.98
N GLN A 261 -8.34 0.22 -8.38
CA GLN A 261 -8.03 -1.02 -9.11
C GLN A 261 -9.21 -1.99 -9.19
N GLN A 262 -10.19 -1.86 -8.28
CA GLN A 262 -11.39 -2.69 -8.26
C GLN A 262 -12.36 -2.19 -9.31
N GLU A 263 -12.44 -2.89 -10.46
CA GLU A 263 -13.45 -2.74 -11.51
C GLU A 263 -13.30 -1.54 -12.47
N ASP A 264 -14.02 -1.65 -13.61
CA ASP A 264 -14.17 -0.58 -14.62
C ASP A 264 -14.84 0.68 -14.05
N ARG A 265 -15.51 0.58 -12.90
CA ARG A 265 -16.17 1.70 -12.20
C ARG A 265 -15.78 1.71 -10.72
N PRO A 266 -14.84 2.55 -10.32
CA PRO A 266 -14.46 2.70 -8.91
C PRO A 266 -15.64 3.11 -8.03
N ASP A 267 -15.73 2.57 -6.80
CA ASP A 267 -16.70 3.01 -5.80
C ASP A 267 -16.46 4.47 -5.42
N ARG A 268 -17.25 5.35 -6.02
CA ARG A 268 -17.15 6.80 -5.83
C ARG A 268 -17.44 7.23 -4.39
N ALA A 269 -18.36 6.58 -3.70
CA ALA A 269 -18.72 6.92 -2.32
C ALA A 269 -17.57 6.55 -1.37
N ALA A 270 -16.97 5.37 -1.54
CA ALA A 270 -15.80 4.97 -0.78
C ALA A 270 -14.59 5.89 -1.04
N LEU A 271 -14.36 6.31 -2.28
CA LEU A 271 -13.28 7.25 -2.64
C LEU A 271 -13.50 8.65 -2.05
N LEU A 272 -14.74 9.14 -1.99
CA LEU A 272 -15.08 10.39 -1.30
C LEU A 272 -14.74 10.29 0.19
N GLY A 273 -15.08 9.17 0.86
CA GLY A 273 -14.71 8.95 2.25
C GLY A 273 -13.19 8.98 2.45
N VAL A 274 -12.43 8.31 1.60
CA VAL A 274 -10.95 8.33 1.67
C VAL A 274 -10.39 9.74 1.45
N ARG A 275 -10.94 10.52 0.51
CA ARG A 275 -10.57 11.91 0.28
C ARG A 275 -10.77 12.77 1.53
N ASP A 276 -11.92 12.64 2.20
CA ASP A 276 -12.25 13.41 3.40
C ASP A 276 -11.36 13.03 4.60
N GLU A 277 -11.09 11.72 4.76
CA GLU A 277 -10.15 11.22 5.76
C GLU A 277 -8.73 11.76 5.50
N LEU A 278 -8.26 11.77 4.25
CA LEU A 278 -6.96 12.33 3.84
C LEU A 278 -6.89 13.84 4.13
N ALA A 279 -7.89 14.61 3.74
CA ALA A 279 -7.94 16.05 3.97
C ALA A 279 -7.88 16.37 5.48
N THR A 280 -8.65 15.64 6.28
CA THR A 280 -8.66 15.76 7.75
C THR A 280 -7.30 15.37 8.34
N GLY A 281 -6.72 14.24 7.94
CA GLY A 281 -5.43 13.78 8.40
C GLY A 281 -4.30 14.78 8.07
N LEU A 282 -4.28 15.31 6.85
CA LEU A 282 -3.30 16.32 6.43
C LEU A 282 -3.44 17.65 7.19
N ALA A 283 -4.67 18.07 7.51
CA ALA A 283 -4.91 19.25 8.33
C ALA A 283 -4.39 19.03 9.76
N LEU A 284 -4.59 17.85 10.34
CA LEU A 284 -4.08 17.49 11.68
C LEU A 284 -2.55 17.41 11.70
N CYS A 285 -1.95 16.78 10.71
CA CYS A 285 -0.49 16.66 10.57
C CYS A 285 0.21 18.01 10.39
N GLY A 286 -0.45 18.98 9.77
CA GLY A 286 0.10 20.32 9.55
C GLY A 286 0.00 21.27 10.76
N LYS A 287 -0.71 20.88 11.84
CA LYS A 287 -0.87 21.76 13.03
C LYS A 287 0.44 21.89 13.81
N PRO A 288 0.80 23.09 14.27
CA PRO A 288 1.93 23.31 15.19
C PRO A 288 1.63 22.71 16.59
N PRO A 289 2.65 22.52 17.48
CA PRO A 289 4.06 22.82 17.20
C PRO A 289 4.75 21.66 16.47
N PHE A 290 5.77 21.99 15.67
CA PHE A 290 6.73 21.02 15.18
C PHE A 290 7.92 20.96 16.14
N GLN A 291 8.15 19.83 16.77
CA GLN A 291 9.16 19.67 17.82
C GLN A 291 10.53 19.20 17.30
N GLY A 292 10.70 19.16 16.00
CA GLY A 292 11.96 18.79 15.33
C GLY A 292 12.86 19.99 15.00
N ARG A 293 14.00 19.70 14.35
CA ARG A 293 14.91 20.72 13.85
C ARG A 293 14.31 21.42 12.59
N PRO A 294 14.72 22.67 12.27
CA PRO A 294 14.17 23.40 11.13
C PRO A 294 14.31 22.65 9.78
N GLY A 295 15.42 21.93 9.59
CA GLY A 295 15.62 21.10 8.40
C GLY A 295 14.61 19.93 8.29
N GLN A 296 14.32 19.28 9.40
CA GLN A 296 13.30 18.20 9.48
C GLN A 296 11.92 18.77 9.22
N GLU A 297 11.59 19.93 9.79
CA GLU A 297 10.32 20.61 9.54
C GLU A 297 10.11 20.93 8.05
N ARG A 298 11.14 21.46 7.38
CA ARG A 298 11.08 21.75 5.95
C ARG A 298 10.79 20.51 5.11
N LEU A 299 11.44 19.39 5.40
CA LEU A 299 11.23 18.12 4.70
C LEU A 299 9.85 17.54 4.97
N TYR A 300 9.37 17.64 6.21
CA TYR A 300 8.03 17.22 6.56
C TYR A 300 6.95 18.08 5.87
N ARG A 301 7.14 19.39 5.78
CA ARG A 301 6.26 20.30 5.02
C ARG A 301 6.24 19.96 3.53
N LEU A 302 7.37 19.54 2.95
CA LEU A 302 7.43 19.07 1.57
C LEU A 302 6.59 17.80 1.40
N PHE A 303 6.71 16.82 2.31
CA PHE A 303 5.84 15.65 2.32
C PHE A 303 4.36 16.03 2.34
N LEU A 304 3.95 16.93 3.23
CA LEU A 304 2.55 17.37 3.31
C LEU A 304 2.08 18.10 2.05
N ALA A 305 2.96 18.83 1.36
CA ALA A 305 2.62 19.49 0.10
C ALA A 305 2.37 18.47 -1.02
N GLU A 306 3.24 17.48 -1.17
CA GLU A 306 3.05 16.40 -2.15
C GLU A 306 1.81 15.54 -1.84
N ALA A 307 1.53 15.31 -0.55
CA ALA A 307 0.33 14.58 -0.13
C ALA A 307 -0.97 15.37 -0.42
N ARG A 308 -0.96 16.71 -0.30
CA ARG A 308 -2.09 17.55 -0.73
C ARG A 308 -2.31 17.51 -2.24
N GLN A 309 -1.22 17.42 -3.02
CA GLN A 309 -1.33 17.24 -4.48
C GLN A 309 -2.06 15.95 -4.84
N PHE A 310 -1.82 14.86 -4.08
CA PHE A 310 -2.59 13.61 -4.27
C PHE A 310 -4.09 13.83 -4.02
N VAL A 311 -4.46 14.55 -2.96
CA VAL A 311 -5.87 14.85 -2.65
C VAL A 311 -6.51 15.67 -3.76
N ALA A 312 -5.84 16.71 -4.27
CA ALA A 312 -6.34 17.52 -5.39
C ALA A 312 -6.59 16.68 -6.65
N LEU A 313 -5.65 15.79 -7.00
CA LEU A 313 -5.81 14.88 -8.14
C LEU A 313 -6.94 13.85 -7.92
N LEU A 314 -7.13 13.40 -6.67
CA LEU A 314 -8.26 12.53 -6.33
C LEU A 314 -9.60 13.26 -6.48
N GLU A 315 -9.67 14.54 -6.10
CA GLU A 315 -10.84 15.39 -6.32
C GLU A 315 -11.13 15.62 -7.80
N ASP A 316 -10.10 15.87 -8.61
CA ASP A 316 -10.24 15.99 -10.06
C ASP A 316 -10.77 14.69 -10.67
N GLY A 317 -10.22 13.54 -10.28
CA GLY A 317 -10.72 12.22 -10.70
C GLY A 317 -12.16 11.95 -10.27
N LEU A 318 -12.54 12.37 -9.07
CA LEU A 318 -13.92 12.30 -8.58
C LEU A 318 -14.86 13.19 -9.38
N ARG A 319 -14.43 14.33 -9.91
CA ARG A 319 -15.22 15.25 -10.72
C ARG A 319 -15.32 14.80 -12.16
N GLU A 320 -14.20 14.48 -12.79
CA GLU A 320 -14.04 14.31 -14.24
C GLU A 320 -13.92 12.84 -14.68
N GLY A 321 -13.62 11.93 -13.73
CA GLY A 321 -13.40 10.51 -13.99
C GLY A 321 -11.94 10.09 -13.83
N PHE A 322 -11.73 8.79 -13.57
CA PHE A 322 -10.41 8.19 -13.34
C PHE A 322 -9.87 7.56 -14.63
N TYR A 323 -9.56 8.36 -15.62
CA TYR A 323 -8.87 7.92 -16.83
C TYR A 323 -7.35 7.74 -16.58
N ASP A 324 -6.64 7.08 -17.50
CA ASP A 324 -5.26 6.64 -17.32
C ASP A 324 -4.30 7.76 -16.92
N ALA A 325 -4.46 8.97 -17.47
CA ALA A 325 -3.62 10.11 -17.11
C ALA A 325 -3.81 10.55 -15.64
N VAL A 326 -5.05 10.54 -15.12
CA VAL A 326 -5.35 10.85 -13.72
C VAL A 326 -4.78 9.77 -12.81
N ARG A 327 -4.94 8.49 -13.16
CA ARG A 327 -4.35 7.36 -12.41
C ARG A 327 -2.82 7.45 -12.37
N ALA A 328 -2.18 7.77 -13.50
CA ALA A 328 -0.73 7.97 -13.58
C ALA A 328 -0.26 9.17 -12.74
N ALA A 329 -1.02 10.28 -12.74
CA ALA A 329 -0.74 11.44 -11.91
C ALA A 329 -0.85 11.14 -10.41
N LEU A 330 -1.89 10.41 -9.98
CA LEU A 330 -2.06 9.94 -8.60
C LEU A 330 -0.89 9.05 -8.15
N ASN A 331 -0.49 8.08 -8.98
CA ASN A 331 0.66 7.24 -8.69
C ASN A 331 1.97 8.06 -8.58
N THR A 332 2.10 9.11 -9.39
CA THR A 332 3.27 10.01 -9.34
C THR A 332 3.27 10.84 -8.06
N ALA A 333 2.13 11.41 -7.66
CA ALA A 333 2.00 12.17 -6.43
C ALA A 333 2.26 11.29 -5.19
N GLN A 334 1.75 10.05 -5.16
CA GLN A 334 2.04 9.09 -4.10
C GLN A 334 3.54 8.79 -4.00
N ARG A 335 4.22 8.56 -5.13
CA ARG A 335 5.69 8.33 -5.13
C ARG A 335 6.47 9.54 -4.64
N LYS A 336 6.10 10.75 -5.07
CA LYS A 336 6.74 12.00 -4.61
C LYS A 336 6.55 12.20 -3.11
N SER A 337 5.33 11.99 -2.59
CA SER A 337 5.04 12.02 -1.16
C SER A 337 5.94 11.06 -0.38
N ARG A 338 6.15 9.84 -0.90
CA ARG A 338 7.01 8.85 -0.29
C ARG A 338 8.48 9.26 -0.29
N LEU A 339 8.99 9.78 -1.41
CA LEU A 339 10.36 10.28 -1.49
C LEU A 339 10.61 11.44 -0.50
N ALA A 340 9.66 12.37 -0.41
CA ALA A 340 9.75 13.48 0.54
C ALA A 340 9.72 12.99 2.00
N TYR A 341 8.87 12.00 2.31
CA TYR A 341 8.83 11.39 3.64
C TYR A 341 10.11 10.62 3.96
N ASN A 342 10.68 9.88 3.02
CA ASN A 342 11.95 9.17 3.22
C ASN A 342 13.10 10.13 3.51
N ALA A 343 13.14 11.28 2.84
CA ALA A 343 14.12 12.34 3.14
C ALA A 343 13.94 12.91 4.56
N PHE A 344 12.68 13.13 4.99
CA PHE A 344 12.37 13.51 6.37
C PHE A 344 12.82 12.44 7.36
N ALA A 345 12.52 11.19 7.10
CA ALA A 345 12.88 10.05 7.92
C ALA A 345 14.40 9.93 8.10
N ALA A 346 15.17 10.06 7.02
CA ALA A 346 16.62 10.05 7.07
C ALA A 346 17.17 11.21 7.94
N ALA A 347 16.64 12.43 7.76
CA ALA A 347 17.06 13.57 8.57
C ALA A 347 16.71 13.44 10.06
N VAL A 348 15.65 12.68 10.40
CA VAL A 348 15.31 12.36 11.79
C VAL A 348 16.31 11.37 12.37
N ALA A 349 16.68 10.32 11.62
CA ALA A 349 17.67 9.33 12.03
C ALA A 349 19.05 9.98 12.28
N GLU A 350 19.57 10.79 11.35
CA GLU A 350 20.83 11.51 11.50
C GLU A 350 20.84 12.46 12.70
N GLY A 351 19.68 13.03 13.02
CA GLY A 351 19.54 13.94 14.15
C GLY A 351 19.63 13.28 15.54
N GLN A 352 19.54 11.96 15.63
CA GLN A 352 19.68 11.20 16.87
C GLN A 352 21.13 10.83 17.16
N ASP A 353 21.93 10.59 16.14
CA ASP A 353 23.37 10.23 16.28
C ASP A 353 24.22 11.42 16.80
N SER A 354 23.65 12.61 16.79
CA SER A 354 24.34 13.85 17.20
C SER A 354 24.06 14.28 18.64
N ARG A 355 23.40 13.44 19.44
CA ARG A 355 23.14 13.63 20.88
C ARG A 355 23.87 12.57 21.71
#